data_fae2b132aa441b5f4e9c047b960d3692
#
_entry.id   fae2b132aa441b5f4e9c047b960d3692
#
_cell.length_a   1.000
_cell.length_b   1.000
_cell.length_c   1.000
_cell.angle_alpha   90.00
_cell.angle_beta   90.00
_cell.angle_gamma   90.00
#
_symmetry.space_group_name_H-M   'P 1'
#
loop_
_entity.id
_entity.type
_entity.pdbx_description
1 polymer ?
#
loop_
_entity_poly.entity_id
_entity_poly.type
_entity_poly.pdbx_seq_one_letter_code
_entity_poly.pdbx_strand_id
1 'polypeptide(L)'
;LEKLGIPCIEIRKKADLSGIDGIILPGGESTVQGQLLEKLDMKEALRDMIKNGLPVLATCAGLILLAEHIGEKETPHLGTMPVTVRRNSYGRQLSSFMTTADVKGIGDYPMVFIRAPYITDMADTADSVDDCKSVPSSVTNEEHENQTHDVIILSEVDGHIVAAQYQNQIGLAFHPEMTDDTRIHQYFIDLV
;
A
#
# COMPACT_ATOMS: atom_id res chain seq x y z
N LEU A 1 -5.39 -4.14 16.35
CA LEU A 1 -4.31 -3.59 17.17
C LEU A 1 -4.61 -3.74 18.68
N GLU A 2 -5.84 -3.58 19.14
CA GLU A 2 -6.20 -3.75 20.56
C GLU A 2 -5.74 -5.10 21.12
N LYS A 3 -5.92 -6.21 20.35
CA LYS A 3 -5.43 -7.56 20.74
C LYS A 3 -3.90 -7.62 20.95
N LEU A 4 -3.17 -6.72 20.31
CA LEU A 4 -1.71 -6.59 20.43
C LEU A 4 -1.30 -5.57 21.49
N GLY A 5 -2.24 -4.94 22.19
CA GLY A 5 -1.98 -3.93 23.20
C GLY A 5 -1.45 -2.60 22.65
N ILE A 6 -1.63 -2.34 21.36
CA ILE A 6 -1.15 -1.11 20.70
C ILE A 6 -2.23 -0.03 20.80
N PRO A 7 -1.93 1.14 21.39
CA PRO A 7 -2.86 2.24 21.46
C PRO A 7 -3.13 2.84 20.08
N CYS A 8 -4.39 3.13 19.78
CA CYS A 8 -4.80 3.68 18.49
C CYS A 8 -5.70 4.89 18.70
N ILE A 9 -5.58 5.85 17.79
CA ILE A 9 -6.48 7.00 17.71
C ILE A 9 -7.17 7.02 16.35
N GLU A 10 -8.38 7.53 16.28
CA GLU A 10 -9.05 7.80 15.02
C GLU A 10 -8.62 9.15 14.46
N ILE A 11 -8.14 9.18 13.22
CA ILE A 11 -7.77 10.41 12.51
C ILE A 11 -9.02 10.99 11.86
N ARG A 12 -9.49 12.13 12.36
CA ARG A 12 -10.70 12.82 11.88
C ARG A 12 -10.43 14.22 11.33
N LYS A 13 -9.28 14.80 11.62
CA LYS A 13 -8.85 16.15 11.20
C LYS A 13 -7.33 16.22 11.05
N LYS A 14 -6.84 17.19 10.32
CA LYS A 14 -5.39 17.36 10.05
C LYS A 14 -4.52 17.39 11.31
N ALA A 15 -5.02 18.00 12.39
CA ALA A 15 -4.25 18.08 13.65
C ALA A 15 -4.01 16.69 14.29
N ASP A 16 -4.84 15.69 14.00
CA ASP A 16 -4.70 14.35 14.54
C ASP A 16 -3.54 13.57 13.87
N LEU A 17 -3.00 14.07 12.74
CA LEU A 17 -1.81 13.51 12.09
C LEU A 17 -0.50 13.80 12.85
N SER A 18 -0.54 14.70 13.83
CA SER A 18 0.68 15.07 14.56
C SER A 18 1.06 14.01 15.59
N GLY A 19 2.28 13.50 15.50
CA GLY A 19 2.86 12.59 16.48
C GLY A 19 2.35 11.15 16.39
N ILE A 20 1.83 10.74 15.24
CA ILE A 20 1.55 9.32 14.95
C ILE A 20 2.82 8.62 14.48
N ASP A 21 3.01 7.38 14.88
CA ASP A 21 4.17 6.56 14.52
C ASP A 21 3.89 5.68 13.29
N GLY A 22 2.62 5.46 12.94
CA GLY A 22 2.17 4.74 11.76
C GLY A 22 0.69 4.99 11.49
N ILE A 23 0.19 4.60 10.32
CA ILE A 23 -1.22 4.80 9.95
C ILE A 23 -1.82 3.56 9.29
N ILE A 24 -3.09 3.27 9.61
CA ILE A 24 -3.89 2.28 8.90
C ILE A 24 -4.90 3.01 8.02
N LEU A 25 -4.87 2.72 6.71
CA LEU A 25 -5.86 3.15 5.73
C LEU A 25 -6.87 2.02 5.51
N PRO A 26 -8.07 2.10 6.10
CA PRO A 26 -9.01 0.97 6.10
C PRO A 26 -9.69 0.78 4.75
N GLY A 27 -10.33 -0.38 4.59
CA GLY A 27 -11.29 -0.63 3.53
C GLY A 27 -12.46 0.36 3.53
N GLY A 28 -13.27 0.32 2.48
CA GLY A 28 -14.41 1.20 2.30
C GLY A 28 -14.58 1.66 0.84
N GLU A 29 -14.94 2.92 0.63
CA GLU A 29 -15.08 3.52 -0.70
C GLU A 29 -13.95 4.55 -0.94
N SER A 30 -13.00 4.21 -1.79
CA SER A 30 -11.77 4.98 -1.99
C SER A 30 -12.01 6.38 -2.56
N THR A 31 -13.02 6.57 -3.42
CA THR A 31 -13.37 7.91 -3.94
C THR A 31 -13.85 8.83 -2.83
N VAL A 32 -14.70 8.32 -1.93
CA VAL A 32 -15.18 9.08 -0.76
C VAL A 32 -14.03 9.40 0.20
N GLN A 33 -13.18 8.41 0.48
CA GLN A 33 -12.01 8.61 1.34
C GLN A 33 -11.06 9.66 0.74
N GLY A 34 -10.76 9.59 -0.56
CA GLY A 34 -9.94 10.59 -1.25
C GLY A 34 -10.53 12.01 -1.19
N GLN A 35 -11.84 12.14 -1.42
CA GLN A 35 -12.54 13.42 -1.28
C GLN A 35 -12.53 13.97 0.15
N LEU A 36 -12.63 13.09 1.16
CA LEU A 36 -12.53 13.51 2.56
C LEU A 36 -11.13 13.99 2.92
N LEU A 37 -10.08 13.31 2.46
CA LEU A 37 -8.70 13.76 2.64
C LEU A 37 -8.48 15.17 2.05
N GLU A 38 -9.05 15.45 0.89
CA GLU A 38 -9.00 16.79 0.27
C GLU A 38 -9.79 17.84 1.08
N LYS A 39 -11.05 17.54 1.41
CA LYS A 39 -11.93 18.46 2.14
C LYS A 39 -11.41 18.82 3.54
N LEU A 40 -10.71 17.89 4.17
CA LEU A 40 -10.14 18.07 5.51
C LEU A 40 -8.70 18.62 5.47
N ASP A 41 -8.21 18.98 4.29
CA ASP A 41 -6.82 19.48 4.08
C ASP A 41 -5.75 18.51 4.65
N MET A 42 -6.02 17.21 4.54
CA MET A 42 -5.12 16.16 5.04
C MET A 42 -4.30 15.49 3.94
N LYS A 43 -4.74 15.57 2.67
CA LYS A 43 -4.17 14.78 1.57
C LYS A 43 -2.67 15.00 1.40
N GLU A 44 -2.24 16.24 1.22
CA GLU A 44 -0.82 16.56 0.99
C GLU A 44 0.00 16.29 2.26
N ALA A 45 -0.49 16.66 3.43
CA ALA A 45 0.20 16.40 4.68
C ALA A 45 0.45 14.89 4.90
N LEU A 46 -0.58 14.06 4.68
CA LEU A 46 -0.45 12.61 4.81
C LEU A 46 0.47 12.02 3.72
N ARG A 47 0.34 12.50 2.48
CA ARG A 47 1.21 12.11 1.38
C ARG A 47 2.69 12.37 1.68
N ASP A 48 3.00 13.56 2.18
CA ASP A 48 4.36 13.94 2.57
C ASP A 48 4.88 13.09 3.72
N MET A 49 4.06 12.83 4.74
CA MET A 49 4.44 11.94 5.85
C MET A 49 4.78 10.53 5.36
N ILE A 50 3.96 9.96 4.47
CA ILE A 50 4.20 8.63 3.89
C ILE A 50 5.50 8.63 3.07
N LYS A 51 5.70 9.63 2.21
CA LYS A 51 6.95 9.76 1.43
C LYS A 51 8.19 9.95 2.29
N ASN A 52 8.02 10.51 3.49
CA ASN A 52 9.08 10.66 4.48
C ASN A 52 9.23 9.44 5.41
N GLY A 53 8.59 8.32 5.08
CA GLY A 53 8.81 7.05 5.74
C GLY A 53 7.78 6.66 6.80
N LEU A 54 6.66 7.38 6.97
CA LEU A 54 5.58 6.96 7.88
C LEU A 54 5.09 5.56 7.48
N PRO A 55 5.15 4.56 8.38
CA PRO A 55 4.63 3.23 8.11
C PRO A 55 3.12 3.23 7.83
N VAL A 56 2.72 2.48 6.81
CA VAL A 56 1.32 2.40 6.37
C VAL A 56 0.87 0.95 6.22
N LEU A 57 -0.27 0.61 6.81
CA LEU A 57 -1.02 -0.59 6.46
C LEU A 57 -2.31 -0.18 5.73
N ALA A 58 -2.43 -0.54 4.47
CA ALA A 58 -3.58 -0.17 3.62
C ALA A 58 -4.36 -1.41 3.20
N THR A 59 -5.67 -1.44 3.45
CA THR A 59 -6.54 -2.58 3.13
C THR A 59 -7.60 -2.19 2.10
N CYS A 60 -7.80 -2.99 1.08
CA CYS A 60 -8.84 -2.83 0.05
C CYS A 60 -8.87 -1.40 -0.55
N ALA A 61 -9.79 -0.53 -0.11
CA ALA A 61 -9.84 0.87 -0.54
C ALA A 61 -8.56 1.64 -0.18
N GLY A 62 -7.93 1.32 0.96
CA GLY A 62 -6.65 1.90 1.36
C GLY A 62 -5.53 1.63 0.34
N LEU A 63 -5.45 0.41 -0.21
CA LEU A 63 -4.52 0.08 -1.30
C LEU A 63 -4.77 0.97 -2.53
N ILE A 64 -6.04 1.20 -2.88
CA ILE A 64 -6.39 2.11 -3.99
C ILE A 64 -5.95 3.55 -3.70
N LEU A 65 -6.01 4.00 -2.44
CA LEU A 65 -5.53 5.33 -2.08
C LEU A 65 -4.02 5.48 -2.28
N LEU A 66 -3.24 4.45 -1.99
CA LEU A 66 -1.77 4.47 -2.14
C LEU A 66 -1.31 4.38 -3.59
N ALA A 67 -2.06 3.69 -4.47
CA ALA A 67 -1.66 3.39 -5.83
C ALA A 67 -1.36 4.66 -6.66
N GLU A 68 -0.26 4.65 -7.40
CA GLU A 68 0.07 5.70 -8.38
C GLU A 68 -0.84 5.68 -9.60
N HIS A 69 -1.36 4.50 -9.94
CA HIS A 69 -2.28 4.34 -11.07
C HIS A 69 -3.52 3.55 -10.69
N ILE A 70 -4.69 4.03 -11.08
CA ILE A 70 -5.98 3.39 -10.82
C ILE A 70 -6.69 3.17 -12.17
N GLY A 71 -6.79 1.89 -12.60
CA GLY A 71 -7.34 1.56 -13.91
C GLY A 71 -6.69 2.36 -15.03
N GLU A 72 -7.44 2.64 -16.10
CA GLU A 72 -6.88 3.32 -17.29
C GLU A 72 -6.93 4.86 -17.23
N LYS A 73 -7.81 5.46 -16.41
CA LYS A 73 -8.12 6.91 -16.50
C LYS A 73 -8.50 7.57 -15.17
N GLU A 74 -8.40 6.87 -14.05
CA GLU A 74 -8.76 7.46 -12.77
C GLU A 74 -7.60 8.26 -12.19
N THR A 75 -7.91 9.41 -11.58
CA THR A 75 -6.91 10.23 -10.90
C THR A 75 -6.49 9.56 -9.59
N PRO A 76 -5.20 9.39 -9.33
CA PRO A 76 -4.71 8.83 -8.06
C PRO A 76 -5.06 9.73 -6.88
N HIS A 77 -5.21 9.12 -5.71
CA HIS A 77 -5.49 9.84 -4.47
C HIS A 77 -4.18 10.30 -3.79
N LEU A 78 -3.53 9.44 -3.03
CA LEU A 78 -2.23 9.72 -2.42
C LEU A 78 -1.08 9.47 -3.41
N GLY A 79 -1.12 8.37 -4.17
CA GLY A 79 -0.15 8.07 -5.21
C GLY A 79 1.28 7.98 -4.64
N THR A 80 1.48 7.14 -3.63
CA THR A 80 2.78 6.98 -2.95
C THR A 80 3.39 5.61 -3.15
N MET A 81 2.65 4.67 -3.71
CA MET A 81 3.08 3.30 -3.99
C MET A 81 3.10 3.08 -5.51
N PRO A 82 4.24 2.72 -6.13
CA PRO A 82 4.38 2.62 -7.59
C PRO A 82 3.75 1.33 -8.13
N VAL A 83 2.44 1.23 -8.00
CA VAL A 83 1.62 0.10 -8.47
C VAL A 83 0.41 0.62 -9.26
N THR A 84 -0.04 -0.20 -10.21
CA THR A 84 -1.32 -0.04 -10.89
C THR A 84 -2.35 -0.95 -10.26
N VAL A 85 -3.45 -0.40 -9.81
CA VAL A 85 -4.54 -1.14 -9.17
C VAL A 85 -5.79 -1.12 -10.04
N ARG A 86 -6.43 -2.28 -10.20
CA ARG A 86 -7.72 -2.42 -10.86
C ARG A 86 -8.82 -2.68 -9.82
N ARG A 87 -9.90 -1.89 -9.88
CA ARG A 87 -11.05 -2.01 -8.97
C ARG A 87 -11.98 -3.15 -9.38
N ASN A 88 -12.73 -3.71 -8.41
CA ASN A 88 -13.85 -4.64 -8.61
C ASN A 88 -13.55 -5.79 -9.59
N SER A 89 -12.41 -6.40 -9.46
CA SER A 89 -11.84 -7.21 -10.52
C SER A 89 -12.23 -8.69 -10.50
N TYR A 90 -12.88 -9.17 -9.45
CA TYR A 90 -13.31 -10.57 -9.33
C TYR A 90 -14.70 -10.87 -9.92
N GLY A 91 -15.19 -10.05 -10.86
CA GLY A 91 -16.44 -10.31 -11.59
C GLY A 91 -17.72 -10.27 -10.73
N ARG A 92 -18.89 -10.33 -11.39
CA ARG A 92 -20.20 -10.24 -10.70
C ARG A 92 -20.54 -11.45 -9.81
N GLN A 93 -19.89 -12.61 -10.00
CA GLN A 93 -20.20 -13.86 -9.29
C GLN A 93 -19.34 -14.11 -8.05
N LEU A 94 -18.18 -13.46 -7.90
CA LEU A 94 -17.27 -13.61 -6.77
C LEU A 94 -17.03 -12.27 -6.06
N SER A 95 -18.12 -11.59 -5.69
CA SER A 95 -18.03 -10.29 -5.01
C SER A 95 -17.41 -10.37 -3.62
N SER A 96 -17.42 -11.56 -2.99
CA SER A 96 -16.81 -11.82 -1.69
C SER A 96 -16.48 -13.31 -1.57
N PHE A 97 -15.27 -13.60 -1.12
CA PHE A 97 -14.82 -14.99 -0.87
C PHE A 97 -13.74 -15.01 0.22
N MET A 98 -13.48 -16.21 0.73
CA MET A 98 -12.39 -16.46 1.67
C MET A 98 -11.47 -17.51 1.08
N THR A 99 -10.17 -17.34 1.30
CA THR A 99 -9.14 -18.33 0.95
C THR A 99 -8.01 -18.28 1.95
N THR A 100 -7.09 -19.23 1.86
CA THR A 100 -5.81 -19.19 2.56
C THR A 100 -4.71 -19.23 1.50
N ALA A 101 -3.76 -18.32 1.60
CA ALA A 101 -2.60 -18.27 0.73
C ALA A 101 -1.35 -17.86 1.49
N ASP A 102 -0.19 -18.18 0.92
CA ASP A 102 1.10 -17.78 1.50
C ASP A 102 1.30 -16.27 1.42
N VAL A 103 1.73 -15.69 2.53
CA VAL A 103 2.21 -14.30 2.61
C VAL A 103 3.68 -14.34 2.97
N LYS A 104 4.51 -13.78 2.12
CA LYS A 104 5.97 -13.74 2.30
C LYS A 104 6.35 -13.20 3.69
N GLY A 105 7.11 -13.97 4.43
CA GLY A 105 7.54 -13.63 5.79
C GLY A 105 6.51 -13.95 6.89
N ILE A 106 5.29 -14.41 6.53
CA ILE A 106 4.21 -14.75 7.49
C ILE A 106 3.79 -16.23 7.34
N GLY A 107 3.81 -16.77 6.11
CA GLY A 107 3.29 -18.10 5.77
C GLY A 107 1.80 -18.09 5.45
N ASP A 108 1.16 -19.25 5.49
CA ASP A 108 -0.27 -19.39 5.19
C ASP A 108 -1.14 -18.46 6.05
N TYR A 109 -1.90 -17.59 5.39
CA TYR A 109 -2.72 -16.56 6.02
C TYR A 109 -4.17 -16.62 5.51
N PRO A 110 -5.19 -16.55 6.39
CA PRO A 110 -6.59 -16.48 5.98
C PRO A 110 -6.94 -15.10 5.41
N MET A 111 -7.43 -15.05 4.18
CA MET A 111 -7.75 -13.84 3.46
C MET A 111 -9.25 -13.73 3.19
N VAL A 112 -9.84 -12.59 3.56
CA VAL A 112 -11.23 -12.26 3.28
C VAL A 112 -11.27 -11.18 2.21
N PHE A 113 -11.88 -11.46 1.06
CA PHE A 113 -12.04 -10.55 -0.05
C PHE A 113 -13.48 -10.05 -0.13
N ILE A 114 -13.68 -8.73 -0.26
CA ILE A 114 -15.00 -8.10 -0.40
C ILE A 114 -14.89 -7.07 -1.53
N ARG A 115 -15.43 -7.40 -2.72
CA ARG A 115 -15.33 -6.53 -3.92
C ARG A 115 -13.91 -6.01 -4.14
N ALA A 116 -12.94 -6.88 -3.95
CA ALA A 116 -11.54 -6.50 -3.79
C ALA A 116 -10.93 -5.95 -5.10
N PRO A 117 -9.99 -5.01 -4.97
CA PRO A 117 -9.07 -4.67 -6.05
C PRO A 117 -8.01 -5.77 -6.22
N TYR A 118 -7.18 -5.68 -7.26
CA TYR A 118 -5.89 -6.34 -7.31
C TYR A 118 -4.86 -5.46 -8.02
N ILE A 119 -3.59 -5.75 -7.81
CA ILE A 119 -2.48 -5.07 -8.47
C ILE A 119 -2.26 -5.73 -9.83
N THR A 120 -2.29 -4.94 -10.90
CA THR A 120 -2.10 -5.42 -12.29
C THR A 120 -0.71 -5.21 -12.80
N ASP A 121 -0.01 -4.20 -12.30
CA ASP A 121 1.32 -3.81 -12.74
C ASP A 121 2.08 -3.11 -11.63
N MET A 122 3.39 -3.24 -11.67
CA MET A 122 4.32 -2.55 -10.76
C MET A 122 5.28 -1.77 -11.64
N ALA A 123 5.40 -0.46 -11.41
CA ALA A 123 6.39 0.33 -12.13
C ALA A 123 7.80 -0.12 -11.71
N ASP A 124 8.60 -0.52 -12.68
CA ASP A 124 10.04 -0.65 -12.47
C ASP A 124 10.58 0.74 -12.15
N THR A 125 11.10 0.95 -10.95
CA THR A 125 11.67 2.25 -10.53
C THR A 125 12.96 2.60 -11.29
N ALA A 126 13.34 1.77 -12.26
CA ALA A 126 14.54 1.95 -13.10
C ALA A 126 14.37 2.89 -14.30
N ASP A 127 13.14 3.25 -14.71
CA ASP A 127 12.89 4.02 -15.94
C ASP A 127 12.44 5.47 -15.68
N SER A 128 13.27 6.26 -14.98
CA SER A 128 13.16 7.72 -15.04
C SER A 128 14.51 8.39 -15.30
N VAL A 129 15.22 7.91 -16.35
CA VAL A 129 16.30 8.72 -16.96
C VAL A 129 16.12 8.69 -18.46
N ASP A 130 15.34 9.66 -18.94
CA ASP A 130 15.26 9.98 -20.37
C ASP A 130 16.54 10.68 -20.81
N ASP A 131 17.14 10.07 -21.82
CA ASP A 131 17.94 10.63 -22.90
C ASP A 131 18.77 11.89 -22.64
N CYS A 132 20.10 11.75 -22.49
CA CYS A 132 21.08 12.47 -23.33
C CYS A 132 22.54 12.01 -23.14
N LYS A 133 23.08 11.38 -24.21
CA LYS A 133 24.46 11.46 -24.73
C LYS A 133 25.68 11.30 -23.82
N SER A 134 26.33 10.18 -24.03
CA SER A 134 27.79 9.96 -24.14
C SER A 134 28.76 11.02 -23.60
N VAL A 135 29.67 10.65 -22.71
CA VAL A 135 31.15 10.67 -22.74
C VAL A 135 31.75 10.19 -21.39
N PRO A 136 33.05 9.82 -21.29
CA PRO A 136 33.53 8.58 -20.70
C PRO A 136 34.18 8.71 -19.31
N SER A 137 34.28 7.55 -18.68
CA SER A 137 35.22 7.08 -17.63
C SER A 137 36.06 8.12 -16.88
N SER A 138 35.83 8.23 -15.58
CA SER A 138 36.92 8.16 -14.61
C SER A 138 36.39 7.73 -13.24
N VAL A 139 37.10 6.78 -12.68
CA VAL A 139 36.90 6.05 -11.44
C VAL A 139 36.88 7.00 -10.23
N THR A 140 35.86 6.90 -9.38
CA THR A 140 36.03 6.99 -7.93
C THR A 140 34.95 6.14 -7.27
N ASN A 141 35.39 5.12 -6.52
CA ASN A 141 34.57 4.28 -5.68
C ASN A 141 34.03 5.13 -4.51
N GLU A 142 32.75 5.43 -4.54
CA GLU A 142 31.96 5.69 -3.34
C GLU A 142 30.81 4.69 -3.37
N GLU A 143 30.86 3.73 -2.45
CA GLU A 143 29.78 2.79 -2.18
C GLU A 143 28.58 3.57 -1.62
N HIS A 144 27.80 4.18 -2.49
CA HIS A 144 26.41 4.49 -2.18
C HIS A 144 25.65 3.18 -2.35
N GLU A 145 25.22 2.58 -1.24
CA GLU A 145 24.19 1.57 -1.22
C GLU A 145 22.98 2.15 -1.96
N ASN A 146 22.88 1.82 -3.23
CA ASN A 146 21.71 2.07 -4.05
C ASN A 146 20.63 1.11 -3.55
N GLN A 147 19.87 1.52 -2.53
CA GLN A 147 18.67 0.82 -2.12
C GLN A 147 17.70 0.93 -3.30
N THR A 148 17.67 -0.10 -4.14
CA THR A 148 16.62 -0.28 -5.14
C THR A 148 15.32 -0.41 -4.37
N HIS A 149 14.50 0.64 -4.41
CA HIS A 149 13.18 0.66 -3.78
C HIS A 149 12.19 -0.10 -4.67
N ASP A 150 12.40 -1.41 -4.82
CA ASP A 150 11.51 -2.25 -5.61
C ASP A 150 10.25 -2.60 -4.81
N VAL A 151 9.13 -2.70 -5.51
CA VAL A 151 7.89 -3.24 -4.92
C VAL A 151 8.08 -4.73 -4.69
N ILE A 152 7.87 -5.17 -3.46
CA ILE A 152 7.96 -6.58 -3.06
C ILE A 152 6.57 -7.21 -3.11
N ILE A 153 6.38 -8.24 -3.93
CA ILE A 153 5.16 -9.05 -3.88
C ILE A 153 5.16 -9.87 -2.58
N LEU A 154 4.13 -9.68 -1.77
CA LEU A 154 3.93 -10.41 -0.53
C LEU A 154 3.03 -11.64 -0.72
N SER A 155 2.02 -11.56 -1.59
CA SER A 155 1.11 -12.68 -1.85
C SER A 155 0.40 -12.56 -3.19
N GLU A 156 0.11 -13.73 -3.79
CA GLU A 156 -0.69 -13.89 -4.99
C GLU A 156 -1.83 -14.90 -4.76
N VAL A 157 -2.98 -14.64 -5.35
CA VAL A 157 -4.14 -15.55 -5.36
C VAL A 157 -4.68 -15.63 -6.78
N ASP A 158 -4.83 -16.84 -7.32
CA ASP A 158 -5.32 -17.09 -8.68
C ASP A 158 -4.58 -16.29 -9.78
N GLY A 159 -3.26 -16.10 -9.61
CA GLY A 159 -2.41 -15.34 -10.54
C GLY A 159 -2.56 -13.82 -10.46
N HIS A 160 -3.21 -13.31 -9.41
CA HIS A 160 -3.32 -11.88 -9.14
C HIS A 160 -2.53 -11.50 -7.90
N ILE A 161 -1.77 -10.41 -7.98
CA ILE A 161 -1.07 -9.86 -6.82
C ILE A 161 -2.11 -9.23 -5.89
N VAL A 162 -2.20 -9.75 -4.67
CA VAL A 162 -3.18 -9.35 -3.65
C VAL A 162 -2.55 -8.69 -2.42
N ALA A 163 -1.22 -8.76 -2.31
CA ALA A 163 -0.47 -8.07 -1.29
C ALA A 163 0.91 -7.68 -1.81
N ALA A 164 1.31 -6.45 -1.53
CA ALA A 164 2.62 -5.92 -1.88
C ALA A 164 3.15 -4.97 -0.81
N GLN A 165 4.47 -4.82 -0.75
CA GLN A 165 5.15 -3.85 0.09
C GLN A 165 6.05 -2.96 -0.74
N TYR A 166 6.05 -1.67 -0.44
CA TYR A 166 6.97 -0.68 -0.98
C TYR A 166 7.48 0.18 0.16
N GLN A 167 8.79 0.09 0.44
CA GLN A 167 9.36 0.74 1.63
C GLN A 167 8.58 0.34 2.90
N ASN A 168 8.04 1.32 3.65
CA ASN A 168 7.24 1.13 4.86
C ASN A 168 5.72 1.06 4.57
N GLN A 169 5.31 0.89 3.31
CA GLN A 169 3.91 0.80 2.91
C GLN A 169 3.52 -0.64 2.60
N ILE A 170 2.53 -1.17 3.28
CA ILE A 170 1.95 -2.49 3.03
C ILE A 170 0.57 -2.28 2.41
N GLY A 171 0.38 -2.74 1.17
CA GLY A 171 -0.89 -2.68 0.45
C GLY A 171 -1.52 -4.07 0.31
N LEU A 172 -2.74 -4.23 0.81
CA LEU A 172 -3.49 -5.48 0.80
C LEU A 172 -4.81 -5.32 0.04
N ALA A 173 -5.13 -6.26 -0.84
CA ALA A 173 -6.43 -6.31 -1.50
C ALA A 173 -7.54 -6.88 -0.62
N PHE A 174 -7.20 -7.63 0.42
CA PHE A 174 -8.10 -8.30 1.34
C PHE A 174 -8.22 -7.57 2.69
N HIS A 175 -9.07 -8.10 3.57
CA HIS A 175 -9.45 -7.53 4.85
C HIS A 175 -8.90 -8.36 6.01
N PRO A 176 -7.68 -8.11 6.52
CA PRO A 176 -7.12 -8.85 7.66
C PRO A 176 -7.92 -8.62 8.94
N GLU A 177 -8.61 -7.48 9.07
CA GLU A 177 -9.48 -7.14 10.21
C GLU A 177 -10.71 -8.04 10.33
N MET A 178 -11.05 -8.80 9.28
CA MET A 178 -12.17 -9.73 9.26
C MET A 178 -11.78 -11.14 9.76
N THR A 179 -10.54 -11.32 10.19
CA THR A 179 -10.03 -12.58 10.74
C THR A 179 -9.53 -12.38 12.18
N ASP A 180 -9.33 -13.48 12.91
CA ASP A 180 -8.71 -13.43 14.23
C ASP A 180 -7.17 -13.47 14.18
N ASP A 181 -6.59 -13.62 12.99
CA ASP A 181 -5.16 -13.71 12.78
C ASP A 181 -4.51 -12.32 12.79
N THR A 182 -3.65 -12.08 13.77
CA THR A 182 -3.00 -10.77 13.97
C THR A 182 -1.62 -10.65 13.33
N ARG A 183 -1.11 -11.70 12.64
CA ARG A 183 0.28 -11.72 12.12
C ARG A 183 0.57 -10.59 11.12
N ILE A 184 -0.36 -10.21 10.26
CA ILE A 184 -0.19 -9.05 9.36
C ILE A 184 -0.12 -7.74 10.15
N HIS A 185 -0.94 -7.60 11.18
CA HIS A 185 -0.90 -6.42 12.03
C HIS A 185 0.42 -6.36 12.82
N GLN A 186 0.94 -7.50 13.29
CA GLN A 186 2.25 -7.57 13.91
C GLN A 186 3.35 -7.20 12.91
N TYR A 187 3.30 -7.73 11.69
CA TYR A 187 4.24 -7.39 10.62
C TYR A 187 4.27 -5.88 10.33
N PHE A 188 3.11 -5.22 10.36
CA PHE A 188 3.02 -3.76 10.25
C PHE A 188 3.65 -3.05 11.45
N ILE A 189 3.36 -3.52 12.69
CA ILE A 189 3.93 -2.92 13.91
C ILE A 189 5.46 -3.04 13.94
N ASP A 190 6.02 -4.09 13.39
CA ASP A 190 7.47 -4.28 13.30
C ASP A 190 8.15 -3.29 12.34
N LEU A 191 7.38 -2.53 11.52
CA LEU A 191 7.86 -1.41 10.71
C LEU A 191 7.78 -0.06 11.43
N VAL A 192 6.97 0.03 12.50
CA VAL A 192 6.76 1.23 13.31
C VAL A 192 7.87 1.39 14.33
#